data_c4ca2479cfcee98d850624ae510939b9
#
_entry.id   c4ca2479cfcee98d850624ae510939b9
#
_cell.length_a   1.000
_cell.length_b   1.000
_cell.length_c   1.000
_cell.angle_alpha   90.00
_cell.angle_beta   90.00
_cell.angle_gamma   90.00
#
_symmetry.space_group_name_H-M   'P 1'
#
loop_
_entity.id
_entity.type
_entity.pdbx_description
1 polymer ?
#
loop_
_entity_poly.entity_id
_entity_poly.type
_entity_poly.pdbx_seq_one_letter_code
_entity_poly.pdbx_strand_id
1 'polypeptide(L)'
;MAILATTNQSKKSIEIIPAGSYAARCYSMIEIGTIKETFNGESKERKKVRITWELPTEMITFNEERGEQPRVIAKEFTLSLHEKSTLRGFLESWRGKSFTDKEAQSFDVTNLIGVPCMLSITHKTATNGNTYANISSVSMLPKGMDCPELINERQELTYDNFKQELFESLPDFIKEKVVMSKEYQSLNKDTNEVPF
;
A
#
# COMPACT_ATOMS: atom_id res chain seq x y z
N MET A 1 32.44 -4.33 40.82
CA MET A 1 31.42 -3.97 39.84
C MET A 1 31.72 -4.75 38.54
N ALA A 2 30.80 -5.59 38.11
CA ALA A 2 30.99 -6.33 36.85
C ALA A 2 30.38 -5.54 35.67
N ILE A 3 31.14 -5.38 34.60
CA ILE A 3 30.64 -4.80 33.35
C ILE A 3 30.06 -5.96 32.53
N LEU A 4 28.72 -6.07 32.51
CA LEU A 4 28.01 -7.08 31.75
C LEU A 4 27.77 -6.58 30.34
N ALA A 5 28.35 -7.25 29.33
CA ALA A 5 27.96 -7.07 27.92
C ALA A 5 26.71 -7.90 27.67
N THR A 6 25.60 -7.22 27.34
CA THR A 6 24.36 -7.88 26.93
C THR A 6 24.33 -7.94 25.39
N THR A 7 24.09 -9.13 24.83
CA THR A 7 23.76 -9.30 23.43
C THR A 7 22.36 -8.73 23.21
N ASN A 8 22.23 -7.76 22.28
CA ASN A 8 20.94 -7.33 21.80
C ASN A 8 20.17 -8.54 21.25
N GLN A 9 18.98 -8.78 21.78
CA GLN A 9 18.09 -9.79 21.25
C GLN A 9 17.92 -9.54 19.75
N SER A 10 18.21 -10.56 18.94
CA SER A 10 17.96 -10.53 17.51
C SER A 10 16.49 -10.15 17.29
N LYS A 11 16.25 -9.08 16.52
CA LYS A 11 14.90 -8.77 16.04
C LYS A 11 14.34 -10.06 15.43
N LYS A 12 13.24 -10.60 15.98
CA LYS A 12 12.53 -11.73 15.38
C LYS A 12 12.33 -11.37 13.89
N SER A 13 12.93 -12.12 12.98
CA SER A 13 12.70 -11.93 11.57
C SER A 13 11.22 -12.20 11.30
N ILE A 14 10.50 -11.19 10.85
CA ILE A 14 9.09 -11.36 10.47
C ILE A 14 9.08 -12.36 9.31
N GLU A 15 8.38 -13.46 9.49
CA GLU A 15 8.23 -14.49 8.47
C GLU A 15 7.57 -13.89 7.22
N ILE A 16 8.23 -14.04 6.07
CA ILE A 16 7.74 -13.53 4.79
C ILE A 16 6.46 -14.29 4.42
N ILE A 17 5.46 -13.61 3.84
CA ILE A 17 4.27 -14.26 3.28
C ILE A 17 4.74 -15.29 2.25
N PRO A 18 4.36 -16.58 2.37
CA PRO A 18 4.77 -17.60 1.40
C PRO A 18 4.34 -17.26 -0.03
N ALA A 19 5.07 -17.74 -1.02
CA ALA A 19 4.63 -17.62 -2.40
C ALA A 19 3.38 -18.46 -2.63
N GLY A 20 2.39 -17.91 -3.33
CA GLY A 20 1.10 -18.58 -3.54
C GLY A 20 0.02 -17.65 -4.05
N SER A 21 -1.19 -18.19 -4.13
CA SER A 21 -2.40 -17.44 -4.49
C SER A 21 -3.31 -17.31 -3.27
N TYR A 22 -3.76 -16.09 -2.98
CA TYR A 22 -4.49 -15.76 -1.77
C TYR A 22 -5.75 -14.97 -2.07
N ALA A 23 -6.86 -15.34 -1.47
CA ALA A 23 -8.00 -14.45 -1.38
C ALA A 23 -7.60 -13.25 -0.50
N ALA A 24 -7.78 -12.06 -1.02
CA ALA A 24 -7.35 -10.83 -0.38
C ALA A 24 -8.45 -9.78 -0.48
N ARG A 25 -8.47 -8.84 0.46
CA ARG A 25 -9.41 -7.72 0.44
C ARG A 25 -8.64 -6.41 0.64
N CYS A 26 -8.87 -5.45 -0.23
CA CYS A 26 -8.26 -4.12 -0.07
C CYS A 26 -8.85 -3.43 1.16
N TYR A 27 -8.02 -2.96 2.08
CA TYR A 27 -8.49 -2.19 3.22
C TYR A 27 -7.92 -0.78 3.30
N SER A 28 -6.81 -0.50 2.61
CA SER A 28 -6.15 0.79 2.74
C SER A 28 -5.70 1.33 1.39
N MET A 29 -6.02 2.59 1.11
CA MET A 29 -5.51 3.38 0.01
C MET A 29 -5.00 4.72 0.51
N ILE A 30 -3.71 4.94 0.33
CA ILE A 30 -3.02 6.15 0.77
C ILE A 30 -2.48 6.87 -0.45
N GLU A 31 -3.00 8.05 -0.71
CA GLU A 31 -2.45 8.95 -1.71
C GLU A 31 -1.15 9.55 -1.18
N ILE A 32 -0.01 9.06 -1.69
CA ILE A 32 1.31 9.55 -1.28
C ILE A 32 1.52 10.98 -1.80
N GLY A 33 0.92 11.31 -2.94
CA GLY A 33 1.09 12.58 -3.64
C GLY A 33 2.22 12.54 -4.68
N THR A 34 2.57 13.71 -5.18
CA THR A 34 3.57 13.90 -6.23
C THR A 34 4.97 13.96 -5.65
N ILE A 35 5.75 12.93 -5.90
CA ILE A 35 7.14 12.82 -5.47
C ILE A 35 8.09 12.77 -6.67
N LYS A 36 9.33 13.24 -6.45
CA LYS A 36 10.40 13.18 -7.44
C LYS A 36 11.11 11.85 -7.33
N GLU A 37 11.07 11.06 -8.40
CA GLU A 37 11.79 9.79 -8.51
C GLU A 37 12.91 9.93 -9.54
N THR A 38 14.09 9.41 -9.20
CA THR A 38 15.22 9.36 -10.13
C THR A 38 15.42 7.92 -10.60
N PHE A 39 15.32 7.72 -11.91
CA PHE A 39 15.58 6.43 -12.54
C PHE A 39 16.53 6.62 -13.72
N ASN A 40 17.60 5.84 -13.76
CA ASN A 40 18.66 5.94 -14.79
C ASN A 40 19.20 7.37 -15.01
N GLY A 41 19.34 8.14 -13.93
CA GLY A 41 19.84 9.52 -13.99
C GLY A 41 18.79 10.57 -14.40
N GLU A 42 17.61 10.17 -14.83
CA GLU A 42 16.50 11.07 -15.11
C GLU A 42 15.57 11.21 -13.89
N SER A 43 15.29 12.45 -13.49
CA SER A 43 14.33 12.75 -12.43
C SER A 43 12.98 13.07 -13.04
N LYS A 44 11.94 12.33 -12.61
CA LYS A 44 10.55 12.55 -13.03
C LYS A 44 9.65 12.67 -11.80
N GLU A 45 8.70 13.59 -11.88
CA GLU A 45 7.66 13.71 -10.87
C GLU A 45 6.53 12.73 -11.19
N ARG A 46 6.09 12.03 -10.16
CA ARG A 46 5.04 11.03 -10.30
C ARG A 46 4.10 11.11 -9.11
N LYS A 47 2.81 11.26 -9.38
CA LYS A 47 1.77 11.12 -8.37
C LYS A 47 1.62 9.65 -8.03
N LYS A 48 1.70 9.31 -6.74
CA LYS A 48 1.74 7.94 -6.26
C LYS A 48 0.56 7.62 -5.35
N VAL A 49 0.14 6.37 -5.40
CA VAL A 49 -0.82 5.78 -4.47
C VAL A 49 -0.25 4.48 -3.93
N ARG A 50 -0.45 4.24 -2.63
CA ARG A 50 -0.16 2.97 -1.98
C ARG A 50 -1.47 2.25 -1.72
N ILE A 51 -1.60 1.04 -2.25
CA ILE A 51 -2.76 0.18 -2.04
C ILE A 51 -2.31 -0.99 -1.16
N THR A 52 -3.07 -1.28 -0.11
CA THR A 52 -2.77 -2.35 0.84
C THR A 52 -3.95 -3.31 0.93
N TRP A 53 -3.64 -4.58 0.84
CA TRP A 53 -4.58 -5.68 1.02
C TRP A 53 -4.26 -6.45 2.29
N GLU A 54 -5.29 -6.90 2.97
CA GLU A 54 -5.16 -7.94 3.97
C GLU A 54 -5.46 -9.31 3.35
N LEU A 55 -4.87 -10.33 3.95
CA LEU A 55 -5.08 -11.73 3.64
C LEU A 55 -5.83 -12.34 4.83
N PRO A 56 -7.17 -12.31 4.83
CA PRO A 56 -7.95 -12.58 6.05
C PRO A 56 -7.85 -14.04 6.53
N THR A 57 -7.38 -14.95 5.68
CA THR A 57 -7.12 -16.35 6.04
C THR A 57 -5.69 -16.61 6.52
N GLU A 58 -4.79 -15.64 6.38
CA GLU A 58 -3.37 -15.76 6.73
C GLU A 58 -3.09 -14.95 8.01
N MET A 59 -3.32 -15.58 9.15
CA MET A 59 -3.15 -14.93 10.45
C MET A 59 -1.70 -15.04 10.94
N ILE A 60 -1.26 -14.02 11.67
CA ILE A 60 0.05 -13.97 12.30
C ILE A 60 -0.01 -13.19 13.62
N THR A 61 0.73 -13.64 14.61
CA THR A 61 0.93 -12.91 15.87
C THR A 61 2.26 -12.15 15.81
N PHE A 62 2.22 -10.84 15.65
CA PHE A 62 3.41 -9.99 15.68
C PHE A 62 3.90 -9.74 17.09
N ASN A 63 2.97 -9.54 18.02
CA ASN A 63 3.21 -9.48 19.46
C ASN A 63 1.99 -10.05 20.20
N GLU A 64 2.20 -10.45 21.46
CA GLU A 64 1.15 -11.05 22.30
C GLU A 64 0.04 -10.05 22.67
N GLU A 65 0.37 -8.75 22.77
CA GLU A 65 -0.59 -7.71 23.17
C GLU A 65 -1.66 -7.45 22.11
N ARG A 66 -1.32 -7.59 20.83
CA ARG A 66 -2.24 -7.35 19.72
C ARG A 66 -2.98 -8.61 19.25
N GLY A 67 -2.54 -9.79 19.75
CA GLY A 67 -3.09 -11.06 19.32
C GLY A 67 -2.83 -11.38 17.85
N GLU A 68 -3.66 -12.26 17.28
CA GLU A 68 -3.60 -12.61 15.86
C GLU A 68 -4.14 -11.48 14.97
N GLN A 69 -3.38 -11.15 13.95
CA GLN A 69 -3.72 -10.14 12.94
C GLN A 69 -3.61 -10.75 11.55
N PRO A 70 -4.45 -10.33 10.58
CA PRO A 70 -4.28 -10.78 9.21
C PRO A 70 -2.96 -10.26 8.64
N ARG A 71 -2.27 -11.10 7.88
CA ARG A 71 -1.11 -10.64 7.11
C ARG A 71 -1.55 -9.60 6.10
N VAL A 72 -0.69 -8.60 5.89
CA VAL A 72 -0.96 -7.52 4.94
C VAL A 72 0.15 -7.42 3.91
N ILE A 73 -0.22 -7.06 2.69
CA ILE A 73 0.72 -6.81 1.61
C ILE A 73 0.31 -5.55 0.85
N ALA A 74 1.28 -4.76 0.45
CA ALA A 74 1.02 -3.51 -0.24
C ALA A 74 1.81 -3.37 -1.52
N LYS A 75 1.30 -2.55 -2.43
CA LYS A 75 1.98 -2.17 -3.66
C LYS A 75 1.75 -0.68 -3.95
N GLU A 76 2.82 -0.02 -4.37
CA GLU A 76 2.76 1.37 -4.80
C GLU A 76 2.67 1.46 -6.31
N PHE A 77 1.85 2.40 -6.78
CA PHE A 77 1.64 2.65 -8.19
C PHE A 77 1.79 4.14 -8.49
N THR A 78 2.19 4.46 -9.71
CA THR A 78 1.93 5.78 -10.27
C THR A 78 0.43 5.91 -10.51
N LEU A 79 -0.20 6.94 -9.97
CA LEU A 79 -1.63 7.20 -10.10
C LEU A 79 -1.94 7.71 -11.50
N SER A 80 -2.06 6.79 -12.43
CA SER A 80 -2.34 7.05 -13.84
C SER A 80 -3.12 5.90 -14.44
N LEU A 81 -4.15 6.22 -15.22
CA LEU A 81 -4.94 5.27 -16.01
C LEU A 81 -4.64 5.38 -17.52
N HIS A 82 -3.49 5.95 -17.88
CA HIS A 82 -3.01 5.90 -19.27
C HIS A 82 -2.86 4.44 -19.71
N GLU A 83 -3.11 4.13 -20.98
CA GLU A 83 -3.11 2.76 -21.53
C GLU A 83 -1.88 1.93 -21.17
N LYS A 84 -0.71 2.56 -21.14
CA LYS A 84 0.56 1.90 -20.80
C LYS A 84 0.89 1.90 -19.29
N SER A 85 -0.01 2.39 -18.44
CA SER A 85 0.29 2.45 -17.01
C SER A 85 0.09 1.09 -16.34
N THR A 86 0.99 0.78 -15.40
CA THR A 86 0.90 -0.45 -14.61
C THR A 86 -0.36 -0.49 -13.76
N LEU A 87 -0.82 0.66 -13.24
CA LEU A 87 -2.05 0.73 -12.45
C LEU A 87 -3.27 0.34 -13.28
N ARG A 88 -3.40 0.86 -14.52
CA ARG A 88 -4.53 0.52 -15.38
C ARG A 88 -4.65 -0.98 -15.60
N GLY A 89 -3.59 -1.62 -16.07
CA GLY A 89 -3.60 -3.07 -16.29
C GLY A 89 -3.87 -3.88 -15.02
N PHE A 90 -3.36 -3.41 -13.87
CA PHE A 90 -3.63 -4.03 -12.58
C PHE A 90 -5.12 -3.92 -12.21
N LEU A 91 -5.71 -2.75 -12.33
CA LEU A 91 -7.13 -2.54 -12.03
C LEU A 91 -8.06 -3.26 -13.01
N GLU A 92 -7.73 -3.33 -14.30
CA GLU A 92 -8.49 -4.09 -15.29
C GLU A 92 -8.53 -5.57 -14.95
N SER A 93 -7.38 -6.13 -14.53
CA SER A 93 -7.29 -7.53 -14.07
C SER A 93 -8.11 -7.76 -12.79
N TRP A 94 -8.07 -6.84 -11.85
CA TRP A 94 -8.85 -6.92 -10.60
C TRP A 94 -10.36 -6.85 -10.87
N ARG A 95 -10.78 -5.92 -11.71
CA ARG A 95 -12.20 -5.73 -12.10
C ARG A 95 -12.71 -6.80 -13.06
N GLY A 96 -11.80 -7.52 -13.75
CA GLY A 96 -12.12 -8.47 -14.80
C GLY A 96 -12.72 -7.82 -16.06
N LYS A 97 -12.51 -6.52 -16.25
CA LYS A 97 -12.96 -5.76 -17.42
C LYS A 97 -12.04 -4.59 -17.74
N SER A 98 -11.87 -4.30 -19.01
CA SER A 98 -11.10 -3.14 -19.46
C SER A 98 -11.81 -1.83 -19.15
N PHE A 99 -11.03 -0.76 -19.02
CA PHE A 99 -11.57 0.60 -18.96
C PHE A 99 -11.99 1.09 -20.33
N THR A 100 -13.16 1.69 -20.41
CA THR A 100 -13.48 2.58 -21.53
C THR A 100 -12.72 3.90 -21.36
N ASP A 101 -12.55 4.66 -22.44
CA ASP A 101 -11.88 5.97 -22.39
C ASP A 101 -12.54 6.92 -21.37
N LYS A 102 -13.87 6.89 -21.32
CA LYS A 102 -14.64 7.69 -20.37
C LYS A 102 -14.40 7.26 -18.91
N GLU A 103 -14.40 5.97 -18.63
CA GLU A 103 -14.09 5.45 -17.28
C GLU A 103 -12.66 5.79 -16.88
N ALA A 104 -11.69 5.67 -17.80
CA ALA A 104 -10.28 5.95 -17.52
C ALA A 104 -9.99 7.42 -17.17
N GLN A 105 -10.86 8.36 -17.58
CA GLN A 105 -10.70 9.79 -17.29
C GLN A 105 -11.10 10.16 -15.85
N SER A 106 -11.97 9.38 -15.20
CA SER A 106 -12.61 9.77 -13.94
C SER A 106 -12.86 8.61 -12.97
N PHE A 107 -12.09 7.53 -13.07
CA PHE A 107 -12.27 6.40 -12.15
C PHE A 107 -11.66 6.70 -10.78
N ASP A 108 -12.51 6.72 -9.77
CA ASP A 108 -12.08 6.81 -8.39
C ASP A 108 -11.63 5.44 -7.90
N VAL A 109 -10.33 5.32 -7.64
CA VAL A 109 -9.71 4.06 -7.20
C VAL A 109 -10.13 3.68 -5.78
N THR A 110 -10.56 4.64 -4.95
CA THR A 110 -10.98 4.38 -3.56
C THR A 110 -12.24 3.52 -3.49
N ASN A 111 -13.05 3.48 -4.56
CA ASN A 111 -14.20 2.58 -4.67
C ASN A 111 -13.83 1.08 -4.58
N LEU A 112 -12.55 0.75 -4.68
CA LEU A 112 -12.07 -0.63 -4.53
C LEU A 112 -11.70 -0.98 -3.09
N ILE A 113 -11.81 -0.06 -2.13
CA ILE A 113 -11.67 -0.37 -0.71
C ILE A 113 -12.81 -1.28 -0.27
N GLY A 114 -12.46 -2.42 0.31
CA GLY A 114 -13.41 -3.47 0.69
C GLY A 114 -13.69 -4.49 -0.42
N VAL A 115 -13.25 -4.25 -1.65
CA VAL A 115 -13.46 -5.18 -2.76
C VAL A 115 -12.48 -6.35 -2.68
N PRO A 116 -12.97 -7.61 -2.71
CA PRO A 116 -12.12 -8.79 -2.70
C PRO A 116 -11.43 -9.00 -4.06
N CYS A 117 -10.31 -9.73 -4.01
CA CYS A 117 -9.58 -10.18 -5.19
C CYS A 117 -8.80 -11.46 -4.89
N MET A 118 -8.22 -12.04 -5.94
CA MET A 118 -7.18 -13.05 -5.83
C MET A 118 -5.82 -12.39 -6.10
N LEU A 119 -4.90 -12.49 -5.16
CA LEU A 119 -3.52 -12.04 -5.33
C LEU A 119 -2.59 -13.24 -5.55
N SER A 120 -1.70 -13.12 -6.54
CA SER A 120 -0.56 -14.04 -6.67
C SER A 120 0.67 -13.37 -6.06
N ILE A 121 1.27 -14.02 -5.08
CA ILE A 121 2.44 -13.54 -4.35
C ILE A 121 3.64 -14.38 -4.75
N THR A 122 4.73 -13.72 -5.07
CA THR A 122 6.03 -14.33 -5.36
C THR A 122 7.10 -13.67 -4.50
N HIS A 123 8.25 -14.31 -4.37
CA HIS A 123 9.38 -13.71 -3.68
C HIS A 123 10.30 -13.01 -4.68
N LYS A 124 10.80 -11.85 -4.29
CA LYS A 124 11.86 -11.12 -5.00
C LYS A 124 13.01 -10.83 -4.06
N THR A 125 14.21 -10.84 -4.62
CA THR A 125 15.42 -10.46 -3.88
C THR A 125 15.83 -9.05 -4.30
N ALA A 126 15.97 -8.16 -3.33
CA ALA A 126 16.46 -6.80 -3.54
C ALA A 126 17.98 -6.80 -3.76
N THR A 127 18.53 -5.70 -4.25
CA THR A 127 19.97 -5.53 -4.51
C THR A 127 20.85 -5.69 -3.25
N ASN A 128 20.29 -5.47 -2.07
CA ASN A 128 20.95 -5.68 -0.78
C ASN A 128 20.89 -7.14 -0.30
N GLY A 129 20.37 -8.09 -1.11
CA GLY A 129 20.25 -9.50 -0.79
C GLY A 129 18.99 -9.89 0.03
N ASN A 130 18.21 -8.93 0.50
CA ASN A 130 16.99 -9.22 1.26
C ASN A 130 15.88 -9.73 0.35
N THR A 131 15.25 -10.85 0.75
CA THR A 131 14.08 -11.40 0.05
C THR A 131 12.79 -10.84 0.67
N TYR A 132 11.82 -10.51 -0.16
CA TYR A 132 10.52 -9.98 0.25
C TYR A 132 9.38 -10.53 -0.60
N ALA A 133 8.17 -10.55 -0.02
CA ALA A 133 6.96 -10.90 -0.74
C ALA A 133 6.57 -9.78 -1.71
N ASN A 134 6.20 -10.15 -2.93
CA ASN A 134 5.83 -9.23 -3.99
C ASN A 134 4.54 -9.68 -4.66
N ILE A 135 3.59 -8.77 -4.86
CA ILE A 135 2.39 -9.03 -5.65
C ILE A 135 2.80 -9.08 -7.12
N SER A 136 2.76 -10.28 -7.69
CA SER A 136 3.06 -10.51 -9.12
C SER A 136 1.85 -10.23 -10.00
N SER A 137 0.65 -10.62 -9.58
CA SER A 137 -0.59 -10.38 -10.30
C SER A 137 -1.79 -10.27 -9.37
N VAL A 138 -2.89 -9.76 -9.93
CA VAL A 138 -4.21 -9.69 -9.31
C VAL A 138 -5.25 -10.21 -10.30
N SER A 139 -6.32 -10.79 -9.82
CA SER A 139 -7.50 -11.13 -10.62
C SER A 139 -8.77 -10.97 -9.79
N MET A 140 -9.92 -11.04 -10.45
CA MET A 140 -11.19 -11.21 -9.74
C MET A 140 -11.13 -12.45 -8.87
N LEU A 141 -11.85 -12.41 -7.76
CA LEU A 141 -12.08 -13.63 -6.98
C LEU A 141 -12.83 -14.67 -7.83
N PRO A 142 -12.36 -15.91 -7.92
CA PRO A 142 -13.04 -16.97 -8.67
C PRO A 142 -14.47 -17.18 -8.19
N LYS A 143 -15.37 -17.53 -9.12
CA LYS A 143 -16.77 -17.84 -8.76
C LYS A 143 -16.82 -18.99 -7.75
N GLY A 144 -17.61 -18.81 -6.70
CA GLY A 144 -17.79 -19.80 -5.64
C GLY A 144 -16.66 -19.82 -4.59
N MET A 145 -15.67 -18.92 -4.71
CA MET A 145 -14.69 -18.69 -3.67
C MET A 145 -15.13 -17.49 -2.81
N ASP A 146 -15.14 -17.68 -1.51
CA ASP A 146 -15.42 -16.63 -0.56
C ASP A 146 -14.12 -15.98 -0.06
N CYS A 147 -14.17 -14.68 0.16
CA CYS A 147 -13.15 -13.94 0.87
C CYS A 147 -13.78 -13.36 2.13
N PRO A 148 -13.29 -13.69 3.33
CA PRO A 148 -13.82 -13.14 4.57
C PRO A 148 -13.90 -11.62 4.56
N GLU A 149 -14.76 -11.06 5.41
CA GLU A 149 -14.85 -9.61 5.59
C GLU A 149 -13.56 -9.04 6.17
N LEU A 150 -13.39 -7.72 6.04
CA LEU A 150 -12.25 -7.00 6.56
C LEU A 150 -12.13 -7.15 8.09
N ILE A 151 -10.94 -7.45 8.56
CA ILE A 151 -10.58 -7.44 9.97
C ILE A 151 -10.00 -6.06 10.32
N ASN A 152 -9.16 -5.50 9.45
CA ASN A 152 -8.62 -4.16 9.63
C ASN A 152 -9.68 -3.10 9.26
N GLU A 153 -9.64 -1.98 9.96
CA GLU A 153 -10.46 -0.81 9.60
C GLU A 153 -10.06 -0.27 8.23
N ARG A 154 -11.06 0.22 7.49
CA ARG A 154 -10.83 0.85 6.19
C ARG A 154 -10.07 2.15 6.35
N GLN A 155 -9.03 2.31 5.56
CA GLN A 155 -8.18 3.49 5.57
C GLN A 155 -8.18 4.15 4.19
N GLU A 156 -8.57 5.41 4.17
CA GLU A 156 -8.56 6.25 2.97
C GLU A 156 -7.95 7.59 3.32
N LEU A 157 -6.78 7.87 2.73
CA LEU A 157 -6.11 9.16 2.84
C LEU A 157 -5.97 9.75 1.44
N THR A 158 -6.64 10.87 1.21
CA THR A 158 -6.57 11.66 -0.02
C THR A 158 -6.24 13.11 0.32
N TYR A 159 -5.67 13.88 -0.62
CA TYR A 159 -5.42 15.30 -0.38
C TYR A 159 -6.69 16.13 -0.42
N ASP A 160 -7.74 15.67 -1.09
CA ASP A 160 -9.05 16.33 -1.08
C ASP A 160 -9.75 16.22 0.28
N ASN A 161 -9.44 15.16 1.04
CA ASN A 161 -9.96 14.94 2.39
C ASN A 161 -8.83 14.41 3.29
N PHE A 162 -7.87 15.29 3.59
CA PHE A 162 -6.70 14.92 4.38
C PHE A 162 -7.06 14.76 5.85
N LYS A 163 -6.95 13.53 6.36
CA LYS A 163 -7.25 13.19 7.76
C LYS A 163 -5.94 13.13 8.54
N GLN A 164 -5.67 14.13 9.36
CA GLN A 164 -4.44 14.22 10.14
C GLN A 164 -4.23 13.03 11.07
N GLU A 165 -5.29 12.58 11.75
CA GLU A 165 -5.22 11.42 12.67
C GLU A 165 -4.80 10.14 11.94
N LEU A 166 -5.36 9.90 10.74
CA LEU A 166 -4.97 8.76 9.93
C LEU A 166 -3.52 8.88 9.46
N PHE A 167 -3.11 10.07 8.99
CA PHE A 167 -1.72 10.32 8.60
C PHE A 167 -0.75 10.03 9.75
N GLU A 168 -1.05 10.47 10.96
CA GLU A 168 -0.21 10.24 12.14
C GLU A 168 -0.11 8.76 12.53
N SER A 169 -1.15 7.99 12.28
CA SER A 169 -1.18 6.54 12.54
C SER A 169 -0.39 5.70 11.52
N LEU A 170 -0.01 6.30 10.38
CA LEU A 170 0.73 5.58 9.34
C LEU A 170 2.15 5.24 9.81
N PRO A 171 2.74 4.13 9.31
CA PRO A 171 4.15 3.82 9.50
C PRO A 171 5.07 4.94 9.02
N ASP A 172 6.19 5.16 9.72
CA ASP A 172 7.10 6.27 9.45
C ASP A 172 7.59 6.33 8.00
N PHE A 173 7.92 5.20 7.41
CA PHE A 173 8.37 5.16 6.00
C PHE A 173 7.31 5.60 4.99
N ILE A 174 6.01 5.56 5.34
CA ILE A 174 4.92 6.11 4.52
C ILE A 174 4.79 7.60 4.78
N LYS A 175 4.80 8.01 6.06
CA LYS A 175 4.76 9.43 6.45
C LYS A 175 5.87 10.23 5.78
N GLU A 176 7.10 9.72 5.79
CA GLU A 176 8.24 10.35 5.12
C GLU A 176 7.97 10.62 3.63
N LYS A 177 7.41 9.65 2.92
CA LYS A 177 7.05 9.82 1.51
C LYS A 177 5.96 10.86 1.30
N VAL A 178 4.91 10.84 2.14
CA VAL A 178 3.82 11.83 2.09
C VAL A 178 4.35 13.23 2.36
N VAL A 179 5.19 13.41 3.37
CA VAL A 179 5.81 14.71 3.71
C VAL A 179 6.67 15.27 2.56
N MET A 180 7.32 14.40 1.78
CA MET A 180 8.12 14.79 0.61
C MET A 180 7.27 15.20 -0.60
N SER A 181 5.95 14.96 -0.59
CA SER A 181 5.08 15.26 -1.72
C SER A 181 4.79 16.75 -1.84
N LYS A 182 4.53 17.19 -3.07
CA LYS A 182 4.17 18.59 -3.35
C LYS A 182 2.86 18.99 -2.68
N GLU A 183 1.89 18.11 -2.68
CA GLU A 183 0.56 18.33 -2.13
C GLU A 183 0.64 18.55 -0.61
N TYR A 184 1.40 17.72 0.12
CA TYR A 184 1.59 17.89 1.55
C TYR A 184 2.32 19.19 1.89
N GLN A 185 3.36 19.52 1.11
CA GLN A 185 4.10 20.77 1.31
C GLN A 185 3.24 22.01 1.05
N SER A 186 2.26 21.92 0.13
CA SER A 186 1.31 22.99 -0.12
C SER A 186 0.31 23.16 1.03
N LEU A 187 -0.24 22.06 1.56
CA LEU A 187 -1.14 22.10 2.72
C LEU A 187 -0.51 22.81 3.93
N ASN A 188 0.79 22.58 4.18
CA ASN A 188 1.48 23.18 5.31
C ASN A 188 1.88 24.66 5.08
N LYS A 189 1.94 25.14 3.84
CA LYS A 189 2.17 26.56 3.56
C LYS A 189 0.91 27.38 3.82
N ASP A 190 -0.24 26.89 3.41
CA ASP A 190 -1.53 27.57 3.59
C ASP A 190 -1.93 27.67 5.08
N THR A 191 -1.47 26.73 5.92
CA THR A 191 -1.69 26.80 7.37
C THR A 191 -0.75 27.77 8.11
N ASN A 192 0.38 28.16 7.52
CA ASN A 192 1.32 29.12 8.10
C ASN A 192 1.12 30.59 7.64
N GLU A 193 0.26 30.80 6.64
CA GLU A 193 -0.16 32.17 6.23
C GLU A 193 -1.48 32.54 6.91
N VAL A 194 -1.48 32.73 8.23
CA VAL A 194 -2.53 33.49 8.91
C VAL A 194 -2.13 34.97 8.86
N PRO A 195 -2.85 35.83 8.12
CA PRO A 195 -2.57 37.25 8.12
C PRO A 195 -2.90 37.81 9.52
N PHE A 196 -1.97 38.57 10.06
CA PHE A 196 -2.19 39.42 11.21
C PHE A 196 -3.16 40.55 10.85
#